data_0a264efbc4860849911fd259de985934
#
_entry.id   0a264efbc4860849911fd259de985934
#
_cell.length_a   1.000
_cell.length_b   1.000
_cell.length_c   1.000
_cell.angle_alpha   90.00
_cell.angle_beta   90.00
_cell.angle_gamma   90.00
#
_symmetry.space_group_name_H-M   'P 1'
#
loop_
_entity.id
_entity.type
_entity.pdbx_description
1 polymer ?
#
loop_
_entity_poly.entity_id
_entity_poly.type
_entity_poly.pdbx_seq_one_letter_code
_entity_poly.pdbx_strand_id
1 'polypeptide(L)'
;GIWDPLQGYFTGCLFQVTGENLQKVTLSVDRGGLYRSETRKALSNDELQTLWQAEENGELVCSVYGADEGAPMNADVMTASGSNITVDYDPSASYGFWVPPEELSTASDDMKQDTWDSIDTFDGVHLTVEATFLDGKTESRIYTLSTGRLRLDRYENGTWTVLPQLAGDEEAYVYGIYAVSEEESRWFQWPVEGNNTISLSNPFGARWNPGGQGKTVHNGIDIPTERGTPVLAAADGTVTETGFDTERGNYLMIDHGDGLA
;
A
#
# COMPACT_ATOMS: atom_id res chain seq x y z
N GLY A 1 5.62 12.74 1.91
CA GLY A 1 6.78 12.35 2.72
C GLY A 1 7.23 13.45 3.66
N ILE A 2 8.10 13.13 4.56
CA ILE A 2 8.71 14.06 5.53
C ILE A 2 10.21 14.03 5.30
N TRP A 3 10.79 15.21 5.14
CA TRP A 3 12.22 15.39 5.00
C TRP A 3 12.80 16.02 6.27
N ASP A 4 13.74 15.33 6.90
CA ASP A 4 14.48 15.80 8.05
C ASP A 4 15.99 15.73 7.75
N PRO A 5 16.73 16.86 7.83
CA PRO A 5 18.14 16.89 7.46
C PRO A 5 19.04 16.03 8.34
N LEU A 6 18.60 15.66 9.55
CA LEU A 6 19.37 14.83 10.49
C LEU A 6 18.94 13.37 10.45
N GLN A 7 17.69 13.09 10.11
CA GLN A 7 17.12 11.74 10.12
C GLN A 7 16.83 11.17 8.73
N GLY A 8 16.95 11.96 7.67
CA GLY A 8 16.72 11.49 6.30
C GLY A 8 15.34 11.81 5.74
N TYR A 9 14.96 11.12 4.68
CA TYR A 9 13.69 11.31 3.99
C TYR A 9 12.78 10.08 4.14
N PHE A 10 11.63 10.29 4.75
CA PHE A 10 10.55 9.34 4.90
C PHE A 10 9.58 9.53 3.72
N THR A 11 9.57 8.63 2.76
CA THR A 11 8.93 8.83 1.46
C THR A 11 7.41 9.03 1.51
N GLY A 12 6.75 8.48 2.55
CA GLY A 12 5.29 8.44 2.60
C GLY A 12 4.67 7.35 1.71
N CYS A 13 5.48 6.60 0.97
CA CYS A 13 5.04 5.43 0.22
C CYS A 13 4.90 4.26 1.20
N LEU A 14 3.68 4.09 1.73
CA LEU A 14 3.40 3.11 2.77
C LEU A 14 2.80 1.84 2.19
N PHE A 15 3.17 0.71 2.79
CA PHE A 15 2.57 -0.59 2.53
C PHE A 15 2.28 -1.32 3.85
N GLN A 16 1.45 -2.34 3.79
CA GLN A 16 1.12 -3.21 4.92
C GLN A 16 1.35 -4.67 4.54
N VAL A 17 1.77 -5.46 5.50
CA VAL A 17 1.78 -6.92 5.38
C VAL A 17 0.50 -7.43 6.01
N THR A 18 -0.27 -8.19 5.24
CA THR A 18 -1.54 -8.76 5.70
C THR A 18 -1.54 -10.26 5.46
N GLY A 19 -2.17 -11.00 6.34
CA GLY A 19 -2.30 -12.45 6.21
C GLY A 19 -2.92 -13.06 7.45
N GLU A 20 -3.42 -14.28 7.31
CA GLU A 20 -3.95 -15.06 8.42
C GLU A 20 -2.84 -15.81 9.13
N ASN A 21 -2.96 -15.96 10.46
CA ASN A 21 -2.02 -16.74 11.27
C ASN A 21 -0.56 -16.27 11.23
N LEU A 22 -0.32 -15.00 10.90
CA LEU A 22 1.02 -14.42 10.96
C LEU A 22 1.45 -14.22 12.41
N GLN A 23 2.69 -14.59 12.70
CA GLN A 23 3.34 -14.40 14.00
C GLN A 23 4.39 -13.29 13.94
N LYS A 24 5.22 -13.31 12.90
CA LYS A 24 6.37 -12.40 12.74
C LYS A 24 6.54 -12.00 11.28
N VAL A 25 7.04 -10.79 11.07
CA VAL A 25 7.39 -10.27 9.75
C VAL A 25 8.84 -9.80 9.76
N THR A 26 9.61 -10.20 8.76
CA THR A 26 10.93 -9.65 8.46
C THR A 26 10.87 -8.98 7.08
N LEU A 27 11.26 -7.73 7.02
CA LEU A 27 11.34 -6.92 5.81
C LEU A 27 12.79 -6.53 5.58
N SER A 28 13.27 -6.62 4.35
CA SER A 28 14.61 -6.13 4.01
C SER A 28 14.65 -5.54 2.61
N VAL A 29 15.51 -4.55 2.43
CA VAL A 29 15.81 -3.92 1.14
C VAL A 29 17.31 -3.98 0.87
N ASP A 30 17.70 -4.10 -0.38
CA ASP A 30 19.11 -4.20 -0.80
C ASP A 30 19.77 -2.82 -1.00
N ARG A 31 18.99 -1.73 -0.94
CA ARG A 31 19.46 -0.35 -0.99
C ARG A 31 18.48 0.58 -0.27
N GLY A 32 18.98 1.68 0.32
CA GLY A 32 18.19 2.57 1.17
C GLY A 32 17.79 1.89 2.48
N GLY A 33 16.66 2.27 3.01
CA GLY A 33 16.15 1.73 4.27
C GLY A 33 14.64 1.66 4.34
N LEU A 34 14.18 1.16 5.46
CA LEU A 34 12.78 1.00 5.81
C LEU A 34 12.47 1.80 7.08
N TYR A 35 11.24 2.18 7.24
CA TYR A 35 10.72 2.72 8.50
C TYR A 35 9.37 2.11 8.85
N ARG A 36 9.07 2.05 10.14
CA ARG A 36 7.74 1.74 10.64
C ARG A 36 6.96 3.02 10.84
N SER A 37 5.70 3.02 10.41
CA SER A 37 4.76 4.12 10.62
C SER A 37 3.58 3.62 11.46
N GLU A 38 3.23 4.37 12.49
CA GLU A 38 2.08 4.11 13.34
C GLU A 38 1.34 5.40 13.65
N THR A 39 0.01 5.31 13.74
CA THR A 39 -0.81 6.44 14.19
C THR A 39 -1.18 6.26 15.65
N ARG A 40 -0.75 7.19 16.50
CA ARG A 40 -1.14 7.28 17.91
C ARG A 40 -2.31 8.25 18.05
N LYS A 41 -3.34 7.82 18.73
CA LYS A 41 -4.61 8.57 18.83
C LYS A 41 -4.88 9.02 20.26
N ALA A 42 -5.57 10.16 20.38
CA ALA A 42 -6.05 10.70 21.65
C ALA A 42 -4.95 10.88 22.70
N LEU A 43 -3.83 11.44 22.26
CA LEU A 43 -2.63 11.64 23.06
C LEU A 43 -2.89 12.68 24.16
N SER A 44 -2.46 12.37 25.37
CA SER A 44 -2.34 13.29 26.49
C SER A 44 -1.12 14.24 26.30
N ASN A 45 -1.10 15.32 27.07
CA ASN A 45 0.04 16.25 27.04
C ASN A 45 1.36 15.56 27.43
N ASP A 46 1.36 14.64 28.37
CA ASP A 46 2.57 13.93 28.80
C ASP A 46 3.08 12.99 27.68
N GLU A 47 2.19 12.34 26.94
CA GLU A 47 2.55 11.52 25.79
C GLU A 47 3.10 12.36 24.64
N LEU A 48 2.53 13.54 24.39
CA LEU A 48 3.06 14.51 23.42
C LEU A 48 4.45 14.98 23.79
N GLN A 49 4.68 15.33 25.05
CA GLN A 49 6.02 15.72 25.53
C GLN A 49 7.04 14.60 25.36
N THR A 50 6.63 13.35 25.62
CA THR A 50 7.48 12.17 25.42
C THR A 50 7.84 11.99 23.94
N LEU A 51 6.87 12.18 23.03
CA LEU A 51 7.12 12.10 21.58
C LEU A 51 8.11 13.19 21.12
N TRP A 52 7.90 14.42 21.52
CA TRP A 52 8.79 15.53 21.15
C TRP A 52 10.20 15.34 21.69
N GLN A 53 10.33 14.81 22.92
CA GLN A 53 11.67 14.50 23.45
C GLN A 53 12.36 13.38 22.65
N ALA A 54 11.62 12.35 22.21
CA ALA A 54 12.16 11.30 21.37
C ALA A 54 12.57 11.82 19.98
N GLU A 55 11.79 12.76 19.41
CA GLU A 55 12.13 13.43 18.15
C GLU A 55 13.38 14.30 18.29
N GLU A 56 13.50 15.09 19.36
CA GLU A 56 14.71 15.87 19.66
C GLU A 56 15.95 15.00 19.85
N ASN A 57 15.77 13.79 20.39
CA ASN A 57 16.84 12.79 20.51
C ASN A 57 17.21 12.09 19.19
N GLY A 58 16.44 12.33 18.12
CA GLY A 58 16.64 11.66 16.83
C GLY A 58 16.18 10.20 16.79
N GLU A 59 15.30 9.79 17.68
CA GLU A 59 14.81 8.42 17.78
C GLU A 59 13.64 8.14 16.81
N LEU A 60 12.90 9.18 16.44
CA LEU A 60 11.75 9.12 15.56
C LEU A 60 11.47 10.49 14.92
N VAL A 61 10.58 10.51 13.93
CA VAL A 61 9.96 11.73 13.39
C VAL A 61 8.47 11.64 13.65
N CYS A 62 7.84 12.73 14.09
CA CYS A 62 6.40 12.74 14.31
C CYS A 62 5.70 13.92 13.63
N SER A 63 4.46 13.69 13.19
CA SER A 63 3.55 14.72 12.71
C SER A 63 2.33 14.73 13.60
N VAL A 64 2.21 15.79 14.42
CA VAL A 64 1.12 15.94 15.38
C VAL A 64 0.00 16.76 14.76
N TYR A 65 -1.24 16.28 14.90
CA TYR A 65 -2.43 16.95 14.39
C TYR A 65 -3.63 16.75 15.32
N GLY A 66 -4.52 17.73 15.29
CA GLY A 66 -5.77 17.71 16.02
C GLY A 66 -6.81 18.51 15.27
N ALA A 67 -8.09 18.16 15.42
CA ALA A 67 -9.12 18.73 14.58
C ALA A 67 -9.52 20.16 15.02
N ASP A 68 -9.75 20.41 16.31
CA ASP A 68 -10.23 21.71 16.80
C ASP A 68 -9.82 21.93 18.26
N GLU A 69 -10.01 23.14 18.76
CA GLU A 69 -9.73 23.52 20.15
C GLU A 69 -10.49 22.58 21.13
N GLY A 70 -9.73 21.73 21.84
CA GLY A 70 -10.28 20.72 22.77
C GLY A 70 -10.48 19.33 22.19
N ALA A 71 -10.20 19.09 20.90
CA ALA A 71 -10.16 17.75 20.35
C ALA A 71 -8.87 17.01 20.78
N PRO A 72 -8.93 15.67 20.94
CA PRO A 72 -7.74 14.89 21.26
C PRO A 72 -6.71 15.00 20.13
N MET A 73 -5.45 15.18 20.52
CA MET A 73 -4.33 15.21 19.58
C MET A 73 -3.99 13.80 19.11
N ASN A 74 -3.62 13.69 17.85
CA ASN A 74 -3.11 12.46 17.26
C ASN A 74 -1.70 12.73 16.72
N ALA A 75 -0.92 11.68 16.52
CA ALA A 75 0.38 11.78 15.88
C ALA A 75 0.63 10.58 14.95
N ASP A 76 1.13 10.87 13.76
CA ASP A 76 1.78 9.86 12.93
C ASP A 76 3.25 9.84 13.30
N VAL A 77 3.71 8.67 13.73
CA VAL A 77 5.07 8.44 14.25
C VAL A 77 5.81 7.54 13.28
N MET A 78 6.98 7.97 12.84
CA MET A 78 7.84 7.25 11.91
C MET A 78 9.18 6.97 12.57
N THR A 79 9.56 5.69 12.57
CA THR A 79 10.82 5.21 13.15
C THR A 79 11.64 4.50 12.08
N ALA A 80 12.78 5.09 11.73
CA ALA A 80 13.71 4.48 10.79
C ALA A 80 14.35 3.22 11.40
N SER A 81 14.52 2.17 10.60
CA SER A 81 15.01 0.87 11.04
C SER A 81 16.18 0.34 10.21
N GLY A 82 16.74 1.18 9.34
CA GLY A 82 17.80 0.76 8.40
C GLY A 82 17.26 -0.16 7.31
N SER A 83 18.12 -1.02 6.77
CA SER A 83 17.76 -1.89 5.64
C SER A 83 16.97 -3.15 6.03
N ASN A 84 16.72 -3.37 7.32
CA ASN A 84 16.02 -4.57 7.81
C ASN A 84 15.13 -4.24 9.01
N ILE A 85 13.91 -4.79 8.99
CA ILE A 85 12.94 -4.75 10.10
C ILE A 85 12.52 -6.17 10.42
N THR A 86 12.66 -6.59 11.69
CA THR A 86 12.08 -7.85 12.19
C THR A 86 11.22 -7.55 13.40
N VAL A 87 9.93 -7.81 13.30
CA VAL A 87 8.95 -7.46 14.33
C VAL A 87 7.88 -8.56 14.48
N ASP A 88 7.25 -8.61 15.63
CA ASP A 88 6.02 -9.38 15.80
C ASP A 88 4.94 -8.78 14.91
N TYR A 89 4.09 -9.65 14.35
CA TYR A 89 3.04 -9.20 13.43
C TYR A 89 2.02 -8.31 14.13
N ASP A 90 1.81 -7.16 13.56
CA ASP A 90 0.82 -6.18 13.97
C ASP A 90 -0.01 -5.75 12.75
N PRO A 91 -1.30 -6.12 12.66
CA PRO A 91 -2.15 -5.80 11.52
C PRO A 91 -2.41 -4.30 11.35
N SER A 92 -2.10 -3.48 12.34
CA SER A 92 -2.24 -2.02 12.29
C SER A 92 -0.97 -1.30 11.83
N ALA A 93 0.17 -2.00 11.79
CA ALA A 93 1.44 -1.41 11.41
C ALA A 93 1.51 -1.18 9.90
N SER A 94 2.07 -0.05 9.53
CA SER A 94 2.47 0.28 8.17
C SER A 94 3.98 0.42 8.09
N TYR A 95 4.53 0.14 6.94
CA TYR A 95 5.96 0.26 6.66
C TYR A 95 6.15 1.16 5.45
N GLY A 96 7.26 1.86 5.39
CA GLY A 96 7.60 2.73 4.29
C GLY A 96 9.08 2.69 3.97
N PHE A 97 9.46 3.38 2.90
CA PHE A 97 10.82 3.45 2.40
C PHE A 97 11.48 4.73 2.90
N TRP A 98 12.72 4.60 3.35
CA TRP A 98 13.49 5.65 3.99
C TRP A 98 14.84 5.83 3.30
N VAL A 99 15.16 7.09 2.97
CA VAL A 99 16.48 7.47 2.45
C VAL A 99 17.28 8.02 3.63
N PRO A 100 18.40 7.38 4.00
CA PRO A 100 19.23 7.85 5.10
C PRO A 100 19.88 9.20 4.77
N PRO A 101 20.24 10.01 5.79
CA PRO A 101 20.77 11.36 5.58
C PRO A 101 21.99 11.45 4.67
N GLU A 102 22.87 10.44 4.72
CA GLU A 102 24.08 10.36 3.89
C GLU A 102 23.82 10.07 2.43
N GLU A 103 22.65 9.56 2.09
CA GLU A 103 22.23 9.26 0.72
C GLU A 103 21.35 10.37 0.13
N LEU A 104 20.98 11.37 0.92
CA LEU A 104 20.22 12.51 0.43
C LEU A 104 21.06 13.33 -0.55
N SER A 105 20.50 13.63 -1.72
CA SER A 105 21.09 14.62 -2.60
C SER A 105 21.12 15.99 -1.90
N THR A 106 22.12 16.81 -2.21
CA THR A 106 22.13 18.21 -1.75
C THR A 106 20.87 18.89 -2.26
N ALA A 107 20.10 19.48 -1.34
CA ALA A 107 18.86 20.16 -1.68
C ALA A 107 19.09 21.15 -2.82
N SER A 108 18.28 21.05 -3.86
CA SER A 108 18.23 21.99 -4.97
C SER A 108 17.19 23.10 -4.69
N ASP A 109 17.09 24.06 -5.59
CA ASP A 109 16.00 25.05 -5.55
C ASP A 109 14.63 24.47 -5.96
N ASP A 110 14.60 23.22 -6.46
CA ASP A 110 13.39 22.49 -6.86
C ASP A 110 13.06 21.34 -5.89
N MET A 111 12.36 21.64 -4.82
CA MET A 111 11.91 20.66 -3.82
C MET A 111 11.10 19.49 -4.40
N LYS A 112 10.38 19.70 -5.51
CA LYS A 112 9.62 18.64 -6.16
C LYS A 112 10.56 17.64 -6.83
N GLN A 113 11.57 18.13 -7.51
CA GLN A 113 12.57 17.28 -8.16
C GLN A 113 13.38 16.53 -7.11
N ASP A 114 13.82 17.21 -6.04
CA ASP A 114 14.54 16.57 -4.93
C ASP A 114 13.74 15.43 -4.30
N THR A 115 12.42 15.63 -4.17
CA THR A 115 11.51 14.59 -3.67
C THR A 115 11.45 13.40 -4.62
N TRP A 116 11.35 13.63 -5.93
CA TRP A 116 11.30 12.56 -6.91
C TRP A 116 12.63 11.81 -6.98
N ASP A 117 13.75 12.51 -7.00
CA ASP A 117 15.09 11.91 -7.02
C ASP A 117 15.30 11.03 -5.78
N SER A 118 14.80 11.46 -4.61
CA SER A 118 14.84 10.66 -3.38
C SER A 118 13.96 9.40 -3.47
N ILE A 119 12.80 9.48 -4.12
CA ILE A 119 11.94 8.32 -4.38
C ILE A 119 12.60 7.39 -5.40
N ASP A 120 13.24 7.93 -6.44
CA ASP A 120 13.89 7.17 -7.51
C ASP A 120 15.11 6.38 -7.03
N THR A 121 15.64 6.67 -5.85
CA THR A 121 16.67 5.80 -5.24
C THR A 121 16.19 4.37 -5.04
N PHE A 122 14.87 4.16 -4.98
CA PHE A 122 14.25 2.83 -4.83
C PHE A 122 13.91 2.14 -6.16
N ASP A 123 14.11 2.77 -7.30
CA ASP A 123 13.88 2.09 -8.58
C ASP A 123 14.86 0.93 -8.78
N GLY A 124 14.33 -0.26 -9.08
CA GLY A 124 15.09 -1.50 -9.20
C GLY A 124 15.59 -2.10 -7.88
N VAL A 125 15.17 -1.58 -6.72
CA VAL A 125 15.48 -2.15 -5.41
C VAL A 125 14.63 -3.40 -5.16
N HIS A 126 15.22 -4.41 -4.50
CA HIS A 126 14.49 -5.61 -4.09
C HIS A 126 14.03 -5.49 -2.64
N LEU A 127 12.70 -5.58 -2.46
CA LEU A 127 12.08 -5.73 -1.14
C LEU A 127 11.83 -7.22 -0.89
N THR A 128 12.48 -7.78 0.12
CA THR A 128 12.19 -9.13 0.60
C THR A 128 11.23 -9.05 1.78
N VAL A 129 10.14 -9.79 1.69
CA VAL A 129 9.15 -9.96 2.76
C VAL A 129 9.17 -11.42 3.20
N GLU A 130 9.59 -11.66 4.44
CA GLU A 130 9.54 -12.98 5.06
C GLU A 130 8.47 -12.99 6.15
N ALA A 131 7.54 -13.91 6.06
CA ALA A 131 6.44 -14.11 7.00
C ALA A 131 6.65 -15.42 7.77
N THR A 132 6.64 -15.34 9.09
CA THR A 132 6.60 -16.52 9.96
C THR A 132 5.19 -16.67 10.50
N PHE A 133 4.62 -17.87 10.35
CA PHE A 133 3.27 -18.21 10.76
C PHE A 133 3.26 -18.83 12.18
N LEU A 134 2.07 -18.87 12.79
CA LEU A 134 1.87 -19.44 14.14
C LEU A 134 2.21 -20.94 14.21
N ASP A 135 2.20 -21.66 13.09
CA ASP A 135 2.61 -23.07 13.00
C ASP A 135 4.14 -23.24 12.85
N GLY A 136 4.88 -22.13 12.84
CA GLY A 136 6.33 -22.09 12.70
C GLY A 136 6.86 -22.18 11.27
N LYS A 137 5.97 -22.27 10.27
CA LYS A 137 6.40 -22.17 8.87
C LYS A 137 6.83 -20.75 8.52
N THR A 138 7.70 -20.66 7.54
CA THR A 138 8.16 -19.37 7.00
C THR A 138 7.98 -19.36 5.49
N GLU A 139 7.43 -18.27 4.98
CA GLU A 139 7.33 -17.99 3.55
C GLU A 139 8.06 -16.69 3.25
N SER A 140 8.72 -16.64 2.10
CA SER A 140 9.46 -15.46 1.66
C SER A 140 9.05 -15.09 0.24
N ARG A 141 8.88 -13.78 0.01
CA ARG A 141 8.62 -13.22 -1.32
C ARG A 141 9.54 -12.06 -1.59
N ILE A 142 9.97 -11.94 -2.85
CA ILE A 142 10.80 -10.85 -3.31
C ILE A 142 9.98 -10.00 -4.29
N TYR A 143 10.05 -8.70 -4.10
CA TYR A 143 9.39 -7.72 -4.95
C TYR A 143 10.42 -6.78 -5.53
N THR A 144 10.42 -6.60 -6.84
CA THR A 144 11.19 -5.54 -7.47
C THR A 144 10.40 -4.23 -7.38
N LEU A 145 10.99 -3.24 -6.76
CA LEU A 145 10.41 -1.91 -6.65
C LEU A 145 10.61 -1.13 -7.95
N SER A 146 9.61 -0.36 -8.29
CA SER A 146 9.66 0.61 -9.39
C SER A 146 9.10 1.93 -8.92
N THR A 147 9.48 3.01 -9.58
CA THR A 147 9.00 4.36 -9.27
C THR A 147 8.25 4.97 -10.43
N GLY A 148 7.36 5.90 -10.16
CA GLY A 148 6.61 6.54 -11.22
C GLY A 148 5.40 7.33 -10.78
N ARG A 149 4.67 7.82 -11.77
CA ARG A 149 3.41 8.55 -11.58
C ARG A 149 2.28 7.56 -11.40
N LEU A 150 1.87 7.32 -10.16
CA LEU A 150 0.72 6.49 -9.83
C LEU A 150 -0.55 7.30 -10.00
N ARG A 151 -1.52 6.75 -10.72
CA ARG A 151 -2.78 7.42 -11.00
C ARG A 151 -3.55 7.67 -9.71
N LEU A 152 -4.05 8.91 -9.60
CA LEU A 152 -5.00 9.31 -8.57
C LEU A 152 -6.41 9.33 -9.14
N ASP A 153 -7.32 8.80 -8.37
CA ASP A 153 -8.74 8.98 -8.63
C ASP A 153 -9.46 9.59 -7.44
N ARG A 154 -10.60 10.19 -7.68
CA ARG A 154 -11.37 10.89 -6.66
C ARG A 154 -12.70 10.20 -6.44
N TYR A 155 -12.93 9.74 -5.22
CA TYR A 155 -14.24 9.23 -4.83
C TYR A 155 -15.30 10.34 -4.83
N GLU A 156 -16.57 9.95 -4.93
CA GLU A 156 -17.73 10.88 -4.86
C GLU A 156 -17.76 11.70 -3.55
N ASN A 157 -17.24 11.14 -2.46
CA ASN A 157 -17.09 11.83 -1.18
C ASN A 157 -15.96 12.86 -1.14
N GLY A 158 -15.22 13.02 -2.23
CA GLY A 158 -14.11 13.95 -2.36
C GLY A 158 -12.76 13.43 -1.90
N THR A 159 -12.67 12.20 -1.37
CA THR A 159 -11.40 11.56 -0.99
C THR A 159 -10.64 11.10 -2.23
N TRP A 160 -9.33 11.26 -2.22
CA TRP A 160 -8.44 10.73 -3.25
C TRP A 160 -8.00 9.31 -2.90
N THR A 161 -7.84 8.48 -3.92
CA THR A 161 -7.23 7.15 -3.81
C THR A 161 -6.14 6.98 -4.86
N VAL A 162 -5.11 6.22 -4.50
CA VAL A 162 -4.06 5.81 -5.43
C VAL A 162 -4.51 4.52 -6.10
N LEU A 163 -4.52 4.49 -7.43
CA LEU A 163 -4.82 3.29 -8.19
C LEU A 163 -3.52 2.54 -8.51
N PRO A 164 -3.57 1.20 -8.63
CA PRO A 164 -2.41 0.39 -9.02
C PRO A 164 -2.15 0.47 -10.55
N GLN A 165 -2.06 1.68 -11.07
CA GLN A 165 -1.89 1.98 -12.49
C GLN A 165 -0.99 3.20 -12.64
N LEU A 166 -0.17 3.22 -13.67
CA LEU A 166 0.58 4.42 -14.04
C LEU A 166 -0.36 5.44 -14.68
N ALA A 167 -0.19 6.70 -14.32
CA ALA A 167 -0.97 7.80 -14.86
C ALA A 167 -0.54 8.13 -16.29
N GLY A 168 -1.52 8.42 -17.14
CA GLY A 168 -1.28 9.06 -18.44
C GLY A 168 -0.91 10.55 -18.30
N ASP A 169 -0.60 11.18 -19.44
CA ASP A 169 -0.04 12.55 -19.47
C ASP A 169 -0.96 13.62 -18.84
N GLU A 170 -2.27 13.47 -18.93
CA GLU A 170 -3.26 14.44 -18.44
C GLU A 170 -3.99 13.98 -17.16
N GLU A 171 -3.64 12.82 -16.61
CA GLU A 171 -4.29 12.26 -15.43
C GLU A 171 -3.69 12.80 -14.14
N ALA A 172 -4.52 12.89 -13.10
CA ALA A 172 -4.05 13.22 -11.77
C ALA A 172 -3.17 12.09 -11.23
N TYR A 173 -2.06 12.43 -10.59
CA TYR A 173 -1.10 11.45 -10.12
C TYR A 173 -0.45 11.84 -8.80
N VAL A 174 0.11 10.85 -8.12
CA VAL A 174 1.13 10.99 -7.09
C VAL A 174 2.41 10.30 -7.58
N TYR A 175 3.55 10.89 -7.35
CA TYR A 175 4.82 10.21 -7.60
C TYR A 175 5.14 9.30 -6.42
N GLY A 176 5.43 8.04 -6.68
CA GLY A 176 5.59 7.07 -5.61
C GLY A 176 6.26 5.77 -6.05
N ILE A 177 6.36 4.86 -5.10
CA ILE A 177 6.97 3.54 -5.24
C ILE A 177 5.84 2.52 -5.39
N TYR A 178 5.99 1.60 -6.32
CA TYR A 178 5.14 0.42 -6.44
C TYR A 178 6.01 -0.84 -6.55
N ALA A 179 5.44 -1.98 -6.22
CA ALA A 179 6.15 -3.24 -6.22
C ALA A 179 5.49 -4.22 -7.18
N VAL A 180 6.33 -5.01 -7.87
CA VAL A 180 5.91 -6.15 -8.68
C VAL A 180 6.55 -7.40 -8.10
N SER A 181 5.75 -8.43 -7.83
CA SER A 181 6.26 -9.71 -7.36
C SER A 181 7.07 -10.39 -8.46
N GLU A 182 8.26 -10.89 -8.14
CA GLU A 182 9.06 -11.68 -9.08
C GLU A 182 8.39 -13.01 -9.45
N GLU A 183 7.52 -13.53 -8.58
CA GLU A 183 6.71 -14.72 -8.85
C GLU A 183 5.49 -14.40 -9.73
N GLU A 184 5.06 -13.13 -9.76
CA GLU A 184 3.93 -12.65 -10.54
C GLU A 184 4.30 -12.15 -11.94
N SER A 185 5.28 -12.74 -12.60
CA SER A 185 5.31 -12.68 -14.07
C SER A 185 4.19 -13.55 -14.70
N ARG A 186 3.23 -13.99 -13.91
CA ARG A 186 1.94 -14.46 -14.40
C ARG A 186 1.16 -13.26 -14.86
N TRP A 187 1.20 -13.01 -16.14
CA TRP A 187 0.42 -11.97 -16.80
C TRP A 187 -1.06 -12.32 -16.66
N PHE A 188 -1.73 -11.68 -15.72
CA PHE A 188 -3.18 -11.64 -15.74
C PHE A 188 -3.61 -10.74 -16.89
N GLN A 189 -4.29 -11.33 -17.88
CA GLN A 189 -4.94 -10.51 -18.88
C GLN A 189 -6.21 -9.89 -18.32
N TRP A 190 -6.54 -8.71 -18.80
CA TRP A 190 -7.80 -8.08 -18.46
C TRP A 190 -8.97 -8.93 -18.97
N PRO A 191 -9.95 -9.26 -18.12
CA PRO A 191 -10.97 -10.28 -18.48
C PRO A 191 -12.01 -9.80 -19.49
N VAL A 192 -11.99 -8.52 -19.88
CA VAL A 192 -12.92 -7.94 -20.87
C VAL A 192 -12.13 -7.17 -21.92
N GLU A 193 -12.10 -7.68 -23.14
CA GLU A 193 -11.36 -7.07 -24.24
C GLU A 193 -11.89 -5.66 -24.56
N GLY A 194 -10.98 -4.72 -24.73
CA GLY A 194 -11.28 -3.33 -25.11
C GLY A 194 -11.93 -2.45 -24.02
N ASN A 195 -12.15 -2.98 -22.83
CA ASN A 195 -12.69 -2.22 -21.71
C ASN A 195 -11.81 -2.38 -20.45
N ASN A 196 -11.02 -1.36 -20.15
CA ASN A 196 -10.16 -1.30 -18.96
C ASN A 196 -10.79 -0.46 -17.83
N THR A 197 -12.10 -0.29 -17.84
CA THR A 197 -12.82 0.53 -16.87
C THR A 197 -13.29 -0.32 -15.70
N ILE A 198 -12.94 0.10 -14.49
CA ILE A 198 -13.46 -0.45 -13.24
C ILE A 198 -14.59 0.46 -12.77
N SER A 199 -15.67 -0.12 -12.24
CA SER A 199 -16.70 0.66 -11.57
C SER A 199 -16.17 1.26 -10.27
N LEU A 200 -15.94 2.56 -10.29
CA LEU A 200 -15.44 3.31 -9.12
C LEU A 200 -16.44 3.40 -7.96
N SER A 201 -17.73 3.19 -8.26
CA SER A 201 -18.77 3.13 -7.22
C SER A 201 -18.72 1.83 -6.41
N ASN A 202 -18.01 0.81 -6.91
CA ASN A 202 -17.89 -0.51 -6.31
C ASN A 202 -16.44 -1.02 -6.31
N PRO A 203 -15.50 -0.31 -5.67
CA PRO A 203 -14.10 -0.75 -5.60
C PRO A 203 -13.95 -2.01 -4.75
N PHE A 204 -12.81 -2.68 -4.92
CA PHE A 204 -12.39 -3.75 -4.01
C PHE A 204 -12.22 -3.21 -2.58
N GLY A 205 -12.59 -4.01 -1.58
CA GLY A 205 -12.37 -3.71 -0.17
C GLY A 205 -13.60 -3.19 0.57
N ALA A 206 -13.37 -2.50 1.67
CA ALA A 206 -14.44 -2.00 2.54
C ALA A 206 -15.21 -0.85 1.89
N ARG A 207 -16.52 -0.98 1.81
CA ARG A 207 -17.42 0.04 1.24
C ARG A 207 -18.72 0.15 2.02
N TRP A 208 -19.49 1.22 1.79
CA TRP A 208 -20.87 1.29 2.24
C TRP A 208 -21.74 0.30 1.45
N ASN A 209 -22.59 -0.43 2.17
CA ASN A 209 -23.51 -1.36 1.56
C ASN A 209 -24.50 -0.61 0.66
N PRO A 210 -24.51 -0.83 -0.69
CA PRO A 210 -25.38 -0.10 -1.60
C PRO A 210 -26.88 -0.34 -1.37
N GLY A 211 -27.27 -1.44 -0.75
CA GLY A 211 -28.66 -1.83 -0.49
C GLY A 211 -29.04 -1.89 0.99
N GLY A 212 -28.21 -1.43 1.91
CA GLY A 212 -28.44 -1.60 3.35
C GLY A 212 -27.72 -0.60 4.23
N GLN A 213 -27.88 -0.78 5.54
CA GLN A 213 -27.13 -0.01 6.53
C GLN A 213 -25.78 -0.70 6.85
N GLY A 214 -24.74 0.11 6.99
CA GLY A 214 -23.42 -0.34 7.45
C GLY A 214 -22.40 -0.54 6.33
N LYS A 215 -21.22 -1.00 6.74
CA LYS A 215 -20.10 -1.30 5.83
C LYS A 215 -20.15 -2.76 5.38
N THR A 216 -19.77 -3.01 4.16
CA THR A 216 -19.56 -4.36 3.62
C THR A 216 -18.18 -4.42 2.98
N VAL A 217 -17.69 -5.62 2.72
CA VAL A 217 -16.43 -5.84 1.98
C VAL A 217 -16.77 -6.35 0.61
N HIS A 218 -16.24 -5.72 -0.40
CA HIS A 218 -16.31 -6.20 -1.78
C HIS A 218 -15.03 -6.97 -2.11
N ASN A 219 -15.14 -8.25 -2.34
CA ASN A 219 -14.02 -9.16 -2.59
C ASN A 219 -13.62 -9.26 -4.06
N GLY A 220 -14.04 -8.31 -4.87
CA GLY A 220 -13.78 -8.28 -6.30
C GLY A 220 -13.80 -6.86 -6.86
N ILE A 221 -13.73 -6.76 -8.16
CA ILE A 221 -13.92 -5.52 -8.92
C ILE A 221 -15.11 -5.70 -9.87
N ASP A 222 -15.92 -4.66 -10.03
CA ASP A 222 -17.00 -4.63 -11.00
C ASP A 222 -16.50 -3.98 -12.31
N ILE A 223 -16.61 -4.72 -13.41
CA ILE A 223 -16.22 -4.24 -14.73
C ILE A 223 -17.53 -4.01 -15.51
N PRO A 224 -17.99 -2.75 -15.65
CA PRO A 224 -19.21 -2.46 -16.39
C PRO A 224 -19.03 -2.72 -17.88
N THR A 225 -19.91 -3.55 -18.45
CA THR A 225 -19.85 -3.89 -19.86
C THR A 225 -21.25 -4.20 -20.42
N GLU A 226 -21.41 -4.22 -21.73
CA GLU A 226 -22.67 -4.53 -22.39
C GLU A 226 -23.01 -6.02 -22.25
N ARG A 227 -24.30 -6.33 -22.22
CA ARG A 227 -24.74 -7.71 -22.17
C ARG A 227 -24.30 -8.47 -23.42
N GLY A 228 -23.67 -9.62 -23.22
CA GLY A 228 -23.15 -10.47 -24.28
C GLY A 228 -21.67 -10.24 -24.60
N THR A 229 -21.02 -9.31 -23.93
CA THR A 229 -19.55 -9.17 -24.04
C THR A 229 -18.87 -10.43 -23.51
N PRO A 230 -17.92 -11.02 -24.27
CA PRO A 230 -17.15 -12.15 -23.80
C PRO A 230 -16.35 -11.81 -22.55
N VAL A 231 -16.34 -12.73 -21.59
CA VAL A 231 -15.48 -12.68 -20.41
C VAL A 231 -14.39 -13.73 -20.58
N LEU A 232 -13.14 -13.31 -20.53
CA LEU A 232 -11.97 -14.16 -20.72
C LEU A 232 -11.43 -14.60 -19.35
N ALA A 233 -10.81 -15.78 -19.29
CA ALA A 233 -10.05 -16.17 -18.13
C ALA A 233 -8.87 -15.20 -17.94
N ALA A 234 -8.66 -14.71 -16.72
CA ALA A 234 -7.59 -13.76 -16.45
C ALA A 234 -6.19 -14.38 -16.61
N ALA A 235 -6.07 -15.68 -16.40
CA ALA A 235 -4.86 -16.48 -16.64
C ALA A 235 -5.23 -17.92 -16.97
N ASP A 236 -4.24 -18.75 -17.30
CA ASP A 236 -4.40 -20.19 -17.40
C ASP A 236 -4.88 -20.76 -16.07
N GLY A 237 -5.76 -21.76 -16.12
CA GLY A 237 -6.29 -22.36 -14.90
C GLY A 237 -7.28 -23.47 -15.17
N THR A 238 -7.83 -24.04 -14.10
CA THR A 238 -8.85 -25.10 -14.15
C THR A 238 -10.18 -24.55 -13.62
N VAL A 239 -11.24 -24.70 -14.38
CA VAL A 239 -12.60 -24.37 -13.89
C VAL A 239 -12.98 -25.35 -12.80
N THR A 240 -13.15 -24.86 -11.59
CA THR A 240 -13.48 -25.66 -10.40
C THR A 240 -14.96 -25.64 -10.07
N GLU A 241 -15.65 -24.56 -10.41
CA GLU A 241 -17.08 -24.42 -10.13
C GLU A 241 -17.77 -23.55 -11.19
N THR A 242 -19.02 -23.85 -11.49
CA THR A 242 -19.92 -23.01 -12.27
C THR A 242 -21.29 -23.03 -11.64
N GLY A 243 -21.99 -21.91 -11.62
CA GLY A 243 -23.31 -21.86 -11.00
C GLY A 243 -24.08 -20.59 -11.26
N PHE A 244 -25.19 -20.49 -10.56
CA PHE A 244 -26.03 -19.31 -10.49
C PHE A 244 -26.53 -19.10 -9.06
N ASP A 245 -26.43 -17.90 -8.56
CA ASP A 245 -27.13 -17.50 -7.36
C ASP A 245 -27.75 -16.08 -7.52
N THR A 246 -28.56 -15.68 -6.57
CA THR A 246 -29.30 -14.40 -6.65
C THR A 246 -28.43 -13.18 -6.35
N GLU A 247 -27.25 -13.39 -5.76
CA GLU A 247 -26.32 -12.32 -5.39
C GLU A 247 -25.31 -12.08 -6.51
N ARG A 248 -24.71 -13.16 -7.04
CA ARG A 248 -23.64 -13.11 -8.05
C ARG A 248 -24.17 -13.24 -9.49
N GLY A 249 -25.38 -13.76 -9.67
CA GLY A 249 -25.87 -14.16 -10.98
C GLY A 249 -25.22 -15.43 -11.49
N ASN A 250 -24.97 -15.54 -12.79
CA ASN A 250 -24.16 -16.61 -13.35
C ASN A 250 -22.70 -16.39 -12.99
N TYR A 251 -22.03 -17.42 -12.49
CA TYR A 251 -20.62 -17.33 -12.13
C TYR A 251 -19.86 -18.59 -12.55
N LEU A 252 -18.56 -18.45 -12.63
CA LEU A 252 -17.60 -19.54 -12.70
C LEU A 252 -16.39 -19.21 -11.81
N MET A 253 -15.75 -20.24 -11.28
CA MET A 253 -14.51 -20.15 -10.53
C MET A 253 -13.40 -20.87 -11.29
N ILE A 254 -12.25 -20.23 -11.37
CA ILE A 254 -11.06 -20.79 -12.01
C ILE A 254 -9.95 -20.83 -10.97
N ASP A 255 -9.43 -22.02 -10.71
CA ASP A 255 -8.20 -22.18 -9.94
C ASP A 255 -7.01 -21.92 -10.89
N HIS A 256 -6.30 -20.85 -10.65
CA HIS A 256 -5.10 -20.47 -11.38
C HIS A 256 -3.82 -21.11 -10.82
N GLY A 257 -3.95 -21.94 -9.77
CA GLY A 257 -2.85 -22.52 -9.03
C GLY A 257 -2.24 -21.57 -7.98
N ASP A 258 -1.38 -22.12 -7.13
CA ASP A 258 -0.65 -21.38 -6.07
C ASP A 258 -1.54 -20.55 -5.13
N GLY A 259 -2.78 -21.01 -4.89
CA GLY A 259 -3.75 -20.33 -4.02
C GLY A 259 -4.47 -19.15 -4.66
N LEU A 260 -4.39 -18.97 -5.96
CA LEU A 260 -5.11 -17.95 -6.73
C LEU A 260 -6.36 -18.58 -7.37
N ALA A 261 -7.53 -18.04 -7.07
CA ALA A 261 -8.82 -18.45 -7.63
C ALA A 261 -9.73 -17.26 -7.91
#